data_5d56166f4cc5746c70eab53d35b9ff91
#
_entry.id   5d56166f4cc5746c70eab53d35b9ff91
#
_cell.length_a   1.000
_cell.length_b   1.000
_cell.length_c   1.000
_cell.angle_alpha   90.00
_cell.angle_beta   90.00
_cell.angle_gamma   90.00
#
_symmetry.space_group_name_H-M   'P 1'
#
loop_
_entity.id
_entity.type
_entity.pdbx_description
1 polymer ?
#
loop_
_entity_poly.entity_id
_entity_poly.type
_entity_poly.pdbx_seq_one_letter_code
_entity_poly.pdbx_strand_id
1 'polypeptide(L)'
;MIITREQLKEVTGYDYYNEDIIQTKIAYKFFKDKVYPLGNIVSFTAPATQFSNMVHFCIELPTTSIWGGVVFQRLYNTIIAEMLSELVGSSVEVEDGELFIRKEFTSQGVIISRGKVSISSITERQRNVLIHIGISILANKNAPVYTYSTNINDDQIKRLQSQCIETFYHTVLSIFISTTRIG
;
A
#
# COMPACT_ATOMS: atom_id res chain seq x y z
N MET A 1 -11.53 -4.13 -0.65
CA MET A 1 -12.61 -3.23 -0.17
C MET A 1 -12.03 -1.83 0.02
N ILE A 2 -12.72 -0.79 -0.49
CA ILE A 2 -12.39 0.62 -0.21
C ILE A 2 -13.20 1.04 1.02
N ILE A 3 -12.56 1.68 2.01
CA ILE A 3 -13.21 2.19 3.22
C ILE A 3 -13.04 3.70 3.34
N THR A 4 -13.99 4.35 4.00
CA THR A 4 -13.96 5.80 4.22
C THR A 4 -13.09 6.19 5.41
N ARG A 5 -12.79 7.49 5.53
CA ARG A 5 -12.05 8.03 6.68
C ARG A 5 -12.80 7.84 8.00
N GLU A 6 -14.14 7.96 7.97
CA GLU A 6 -15.00 7.73 9.13
C GLU A 6 -14.94 6.28 9.59
N GLN A 7 -15.03 5.32 8.65
CA GLN A 7 -14.88 3.90 8.95
C GLN A 7 -13.49 3.58 9.49
N LEU A 8 -12.44 4.20 8.93
CA LEU A 8 -11.08 4.06 9.45
C LEU A 8 -10.98 4.57 10.89
N LYS A 9 -11.53 5.77 11.17
CA LYS A 9 -11.55 6.37 12.51
C LYS A 9 -12.32 5.49 13.50
N GLU A 10 -13.46 4.96 13.11
CA GLU A 10 -14.25 4.02 13.93
C GLU A 10 -13.42 2.78 14.33
N VAL A 11 -12.64 2.23 13.37
CA VAL A 11 -11.83 1.04 13.60
C VAL A 11 -10.59 1.33 14.42
N THR A 12 -9.87 2.41 14.11
CA THR A 12 -8.57 2.72 14.72
C THR A 12 -8.66 3.61 15.95
N GLY A 13 -9.70 4.45 16.04
CA GLY A 13 -9.83 5.50 17.05
C GLY A 13 -8.98 6.74 16.77
N TYR A 14 -8.38 6.89 15.57
CA TYR A 14 -7.51 8.00 15.20
C TYR A 14 -7.91 8.64 13.87
N ASP A 15 -7.75 9.96 13.76
CA ASP A 15 -7.88 10.70 12.49
C ASP A 15 -6.64 10.57 11.60
N TYR A 16 -5.51 10.24 12.18
CA TYR A 16 -4.28 9.78 11.52
C TYR A 16 -3.88 8.45 12.15
N TYR A 17 -2.95 7.73 11.56
CA TYR A 17 -2.57 6.43 12.04
C TYR A 17 -1.08 6.28 12.33
N ASN A 18 -0.80 5.28 13.16
CA ASN A 18 0.46 4.56 13.22
C ASN A 18 0.28 3.23 12.47
N GLU A 19 1.25 2.84 11.65
CA GLU A 19 1.19 1.66 10.77
C GLU A 19 0.84 0.37 11.53
N ASP A 20 1.47 0.15 12.68
CA ASP A 20 1.21 -1.04 13.50
C ASP A 20 -0.23 -1.07 14.03
N ILE A 21 -0.77 0.08 14.40
CA ILE A 21 -2.15 0.20 14.86
C ILE A 21 -3.11 -0.11 13.73
N ILE A 22 -2.86 0.43 12.53
CA ILE A 22 -3.72 0.20 11.36
C ILE A 22 -3.73 -1.28 10.98
N GLN A 23 -2.57 -1.88 10.78
CA GLN A 23 -2.48 -3.30 10.41
C GLN A 23 -3.21 -4.18 11.41
N THR A 24 -2.96 -3.96 12.70
CA THR A 24 -3.57 -4.75 13.77
C THR A 24 -5.09 -4.58 13.86
N LYS A 25 -5.58 -3.34 13.85
CA LYS A 25 -7.01 -3.05 14.04
C LYS A 25 -7.83 -3.34 12.80
N ILE A 26 -7.29 -3.10 11.61
CA ILE A 26 -7.98 -3.44 10.36
C ILE A 26 -8.08 -4.95 10.21
N ALA A 27 -7.01 -5.71 10.44
CA ALA A 27 -7.05 -7.17 10.42
C ALA A 27 -8.11 -7.71 11.40
N TYR A 28 -8.13 -7.15 12.63
CA TYR A 28 -9.11 -7.57 13.63
C TYR A 28 -10.56 -7.25 13.21
N LYS A 29 -10.86 -6.03 12.75
CA LYS A 29 -12.23 -5.58 12.49
C LYS A 29 -12.76 -6.06 11.13
N PHE A 30 -11.95 -5.97 10.08
CA PHE A 30 -12.41 -6.21 8.71
C PHE A 30 -12.13 -7.61 8.19
N PHE A 31 -11.13 -8.32 8.74
CA PHE A 31 -10.71 -9.62 8.22
C PHE A 31 -11.16 -10.78 9.10
N LYS A 32 -11.38 -10.59 10.42
CA LYS A 32 -11.66 -11.68 11.36
C LYS A 32 -12.86 -12.55 10.97
N ASP A 33 -13.89 -11.95 10.38
CA ASP A 33 -15.14 -12.62 10.01
C ASP A 33 -15.16 -13.06 8.53
N LYS A 34 -14.07 -12.79 7.79
CA LYS A 34 -13.95 -13.09 6.36
C LYS A 34 -12.84 -14.11 6.15
N VAL A 35 -13.23 -15.37 6.10
CA VAL A 35 -12.30 -16.45 5.74
C VAL A 35 -12.16 -16.49 4.23
N TYR A 36 -11.41 -15.56 3.67
CA TYR A 36 -10.89 -15.74 2.31
C TYR A 36 -9.59 -16.53 2.42
N PRO A 37 -9.55 -17.80 1.96
CA PRO A 37 -8.36 -18.64 2.12
C PRO A 37 -7.13 -18.11 1.40
N LEU A 38 -7.31 -17.15 0.48
CA LEU A 38 -6.25 -16.62 -0.36
C LEU A 38 -5.71 -15.28 0.11
N GLY A 39 -6.43 -14.56 0.97
CA GLY A 39 -6.03 -13.25 1.48
C GLY A 39 -7.08 -12.17 1.37
N ASN A 40 -6.82 -11.05 2.02
CA ASN A 40 -7.71 -9.89 2.09
C ASN A 40 -6.94 -8.60 1.80
N ILE A 41 -7.64 -7.63 1.22
CA ILE A 41 -7.12 -6.28 1.01
C ILE A 41 -8.18 -5.23 1.32
N VAL A 42 -7.78 -4.17 2.04
CA VAL A 42 -8.57 -2.95 2.17
C VAL A 42 -7.73 -1.76 1.71
N SER A 43 -8.39 -0.74 1.15
CA SER A 43 -7.77 0.52 0.77
C SER A 43 -8.58 1.70 1.26
N PHE A 44 -7.88 2.77 1.64
CA PHE A 44 -8.46 4.03 2.10
C PHE A 44 -7.49 5.17 1.85
N THR A 45 -7.98 6.40 2.02
CA THR A 45 -7.17 7.62 1.97
C THR A 45 -7.16 8.26 3.35
N ALA A 46 -5.97 8.54 3.87
CA ALA A 46 -5.79 9.17 5.17
C ALA A 46 -4.43 9.91 5.25
N PRO A 47 -4.29 10.90 6.16
CA PRO A 47 -2.99 11.46 6.48
C PRO A 47 -2.13 10.44 7.24
N ALA A 48 -0.81 10.64 7.18
CA ALA A 48 0.18 9.95 7.99
C ALA A 48 1.15 10.95 8.61
N THR A 49 2.03 10.52 9.51
CA THR A 49 2.91 11.41 10.26
C THR A 49 3.72 12.38 9.39
N GLN A 50 4.19 11.94 8.23
CA GLN A 50 5.00 12.73 7.30
C GLN A 50 4.24 13.16 6.05
N PHE A 51 2.94 12.84 5.95
CA PHE A 51 2.14 13.07 4.76
C PHE A 51 0.81 13.69 5.14
N SER A 52 0.44 14.75 4.43
CA SER A 52 -0.88 15.36 4.56
C SER A 52 -1.98 14.48 3.98
N ASN A 53 -1.64 13.65 2.99
CA ASN A 53 -2.55 12.69 2.38
C ASN A 53 -1.81 11.54 1.71
N MET A 54 -2.32 10.32 1.90
CA MET A 54 -1.81 9.07 1.29
C MET A 54 -2.95 8.14 0.89
N VAL A 55 -2.72 7.33 -0.13
CA VAL A 55 -3.51 6.11 -0.38
C VAL A 55 -2.85 4.95 0.36
N HIS A 56 -3.62 4.21 1.12
CA HIS A 56 -3.16 3.06 1.89
C HIS A 56 -3.76 1.77 1.35
N PHE A 57 -2.93 0.74 1.30
CA PHE A 57 -3.32 -0.64 1.06
C PHE A 57 -2.88 -1.48 2.24
N CYS A 58 -3.83 -2.11 2.95
CA CYS A 58 -3.55 -3.06 4.01
C CYS A 58 -3.97 -4.45 3.54
N ILE A 59 -3.03 -5.37 3.53
CA ILE A 59 -3.16 -6.72 2.99
C ILE A 59 -2.94 -7.71 4.13
N GLU A 60 -3.76 -8.76 4.18
CA GLU A 60 -3.55 -9.92 5.02
C GLU A 60 -3.39 -11.17 4.15
N LEU A 61 -2.30 -11.89 4.34
CA LEU A 61 -2.04 -13.19 3.71
C LEU A 61 -2.09 -14.27 4.79
N PRO A 62 -3.15 -15.11 4.84
CA PRO A 62 -3.27 -16.17 5.83
C PRO A 62 -2.27 -17.29 5.54
N THR A 63 -1.80 -17.95 6.60
CA THR A 63 -0.91 -19.13 6.55
C THR A 63 0.39 -18.94 5.76
N THR A 64 0.79 -17.69 5.54
CA THR A 64 2.00 -17.34 4.79
C THR A 64 3.15 -17.07 5.77
N SER A 65 4.37 -17.49 5.42
CA SER A 65 5.57 -17.11 6.18
C SER A 65 5.93 -15.64 5.89
N ILE A 66 6.71 -15.04 6.82
CA ILE A 66 7.22 -13.68 6.62
C ILE A 66 8.03 -13.55 5.31
N TRP A 67 8.77 -14.58 4.90
CA TRP A 67 9.46 -14.62 3.61
C TRP A 67 8.50 -14.57 2.43
N GLY A 68 7.43 -15.35 2.48
CA GLY A 68 6.36 -15.31 1.46
C GLY A 68 5.71 -13.93 1.40
N GLY A 69 5.51 -13.29 2.54
CA GLY A 69 5.02 -11.93 2.64
C GLY A 69 5.94 -10.91 1.97
N VAL A 70 7.26 -11.00 2.19
CA VAL A 70 8.25 -10.13 1.54
C VAL A 70 8.25 -10.30 0.02
N VAL A 71 8.21 -11.56 -0.46
CA VAL A 71 8.14 -11.83 -1.91
C VAL A 71 6.86 -11.28 -2.50
N PHE A 72 5.72 -11.50 -1.84
CA PHE A 72 4.44 -10.96 -2.29
C PHE A 72 4.43 -9.43 -2.30
N GLN A 73 4.95 -8.77 -1.26
CA GLN A 73 5.05 -7.31 -1.22
C GLN A 73 5.86 -6.76 -2.42
N ARG A 74 7.00 -7.36 -2.73
CA ARG A 74 7.84 -6.93 -3.87
C ARG A 74 7.12 -7.10 -5.20
N LEU A 75 6.47 -8.25 -5.41
CA LEU A 75 5.63 -8.48 -6.59
C LEU A 75 4.51 -7.44 -6.67
N TYR A 76 3.82 -7.22 -5.56
CA TYR A 76 2.68 -6.31 -5.55
C TYR A 76 3.11 -4.83 -5.73
N ASN A 77 4.25 -4.45 -5.19
CA ASN A 77 4.84 -3.13 -5.44
C ASN A 77 5.20 -2.91 -6.92
N THR A 78 5.64 -3.96 -7.65
CA THR A 78 5.86 -3.85 -9.09
C THR A 78 4.55 -3.55 -9.83
N ILE A 79 3.47 -4.22 -9.46
CA ILE A 79 2.14 -3.96 -10.03
C ILE A 79 1.67 -2.52 -9.74
N ILE A 80 1.83 -2.06 -8.50
CA ILE A 80 1.49 -0.67 -8.13
C ILE A 80 2.37 0.33 -8.90
N ALA A 81 3.67 0.05 -9.07
CA ALA A 81 4.59 0.91 -9.80
C ALA A 81 4.16 1.12 -11.26
N GLU A 82 3.73 0.06 -11.95
CA GLU A 82 3.20 0.13 -13.31
C GLU A 82 1.96 1.03 -13.39
N MET A 83 0.97 0.78 -12.51
CA MET A 83 -0.26 1.59 -12.46
C MET A 83 0.03 3.04 -12.12
N LEU A 84 0.91 3.28 -11.16
CA LEU A 84 1.27 4.63 -10.72
C LEU A 84 2.04 5.37 -11.82
N SER A 85 2.91 4.69 -12.56
CA SER A 85 3.64 5.27 -13.70
C SER A 85 2.71 5.83 -14.76
N GLU A 86 1.61 5.10 -15.08
CA GLU A 86 0.57 5.59 -15.99
C GLU A 86 -0.12 6.83 -15.46
N LEU A 87 -0.45 6.86 -14.16
CA LEU A 87 -1.20 7.96 -13.55
C LEU A 87 -0.38 9.24 -13.42
N VAL A 88 0.93 9.12 -13.13
CA VAL A 88 1.82 10.28 -12.92
C VAL A 88 2.59 10.69 -14.19
N GLY A 89 2.52 9.89 -15.26
CA GLY A 89 3.22 10.13 -16.52
C GLY A 89 4.75 10.11 -16.39
N SER A 90 5.28 9.31 -15.47
CA SER A 90 6.73 9.18 -15.20
C SER A 90 7.04 7.78 -14.67
N SER A 91 8.24 7.27 -14.96
CA SER A 91 8.66 5.95 -14.51
C SER A 91 8.70 5.86 -12.98
N VAL A 92 8.02 4.87 -12.44
CA VAL A 92 8.08 4.48 -11.03
C VAL A 92 8.78 3.13 -10.94
N GLU A 93 9.76 3.03 -10.07
CA GLU A 93 10.61 1.85 -9.90
C GLU A 93 10.48 1.28 -8.49
N VAL A 94 10.72 -0.01 -8.37
CA VAL A 94 10.77 -0.72 -7.09
C VAL A 94 12.24 -0.93 -6.68
N GLU A 95 12.60 -0.47 -5.50
CA GLU A 95 13.90 -0.72 -4.90
C GLU A 95 13.73 -1.02 -3.41
N ASP A 96 14.26 -2.14 -2.95
CA ASP A 96 14.21 -2.61 -1.56
C ASP A 96 12.79 -2.65 -0.95
N GLY A 97 11.78 -2.91 -1.79
CA GLY A 97 10.38 -2.98 -1.36
C GLY A 97 9.68 -1.62 -1.26
N GLU A 98 10.31 -0.55 -1.74
CA GLU A 98 9.74 0.79 -1.80
C GLU A 98 9.62 1.29 -3.24
N LEU A 99 8.77 2.28 -3.48
CA LEU A 99 8.54 2.87 -4.78
C LEU A 99 9.24 4.23 -4.90
N PHE A 100 9.90 4.43 -6.04
CA PHE A 100 10.60 5.67 -6.36
C PHE A 100 10.21 6.15 -7.75
N ILE A 101 9.98 7.46 -7.88
CA ILE A 101 9.76 8.11 -9.16
C ILE A 101 11.06 8.73 -9.68
N ARG A 102 11.39 8.50 -10.95
CA ARG A 102 12.48 9.19 -11.63
C ARG A 102 11.98 10.49 -12.24
N LYS A 103 12.01 11.52 -11.43
CA LYS A 103 11.62 12.88 -11.85
C LYS A 103 12.38 13.89 -11.02
N GLU A 104 12.92 14.91 -11.70
CA GLU A 104 13.52 16.04 -11.01
C GLU A 104 12.44 16.91 -10.36
N PHE A 105 12.65 17.28 -9.11
CA PHE A 105 11.79 18.18 -8.36
C PHE A 105 12.61 18.94 -7.31
N THR A 106 12.09 20.08 -6.87
CA THR A 106 12.70 20.87 -5.79
C THR A 106 11.96 20.61 -4.49
N SER A 107 12.70 20.23 -3.45
CA SER A 107 12.19 20.04 -2.10
C SER A 107 13.09 20.75 -1.10
N GLN A 108 12.53 21.61 -0.27
CA GLN A 108 13.27 22.38 0.77
C GLN A 108 14.53 23.09 0.21
N GLY A 109 14.45 23.62 -1.03
CA GLY A 109 15.55 24.31 -1.69
C GLY A 109 16.62 23.41 -2.31
N VAL A 110 16.44 22.09 -2.31
CA VAL A 110 17.36 21.11 -2.90
C VAL A 110 16.72 20.49 -4.14
N ILE A 111 17.49 20.34 -5.21
CA ILE A 111 17.08 19.62 -6.42
C ILE A 111 17.29 18.13 -6.19
N ILE A 112 16.23 17.36 -6.34
CA ILE A 112 16.18 15.91 -6.16
C ILE A 112 15.84 15.29 -7.52
N SER A 113 16.67 14.36 -7.99
CA SER A 113 16.44 13.65 -9.26
C SER A 113 15.62 12.38 -9.15
N ARG A 114 15.40 11.91 -7.91
CA ARG A 114 14.66 10.68 -7.60
C ARG A 114 13.90 10.83 -6.30
N GLY A 115 12.59 10.71 -6.36
CA GLY A 115 11.71 10.89 -5.20
C GLY A 115 11.10 9.60 -4.70
N LYS A 116 11.09 9.38 -3.39
CA LYS A 116 10.38 8.28 -2.75
C LYS A 116 8.87 8.58 -2.74
N VAL A 117 8.06 7.66 -3.24
CA VAL A 117 6.59 7.82 -3.34
C VAL A 117 5.83 6.83 -2.47
N SER A 118 6.49 5.92 -1.78
CA SER A 118 5.81 4.97 -0.90
C SER A 118 6.46 4.86 0.48
N ILE A 119 5.68 4.32 1.40
CA ILE A 119 6.14 3.68 2.63
C ILE A 119 5.53 2.29 2.69
N SER A 120 6.29 1.29 3.15
CA SER A 120 5.72 -0.04 3.33
C SER A 120 6.30 -0.75 4.55
N SER A 121 5.49 -1.63 5.13
CA SER A 121 5.87 -2.44 6.28
C SER A 121 5.25 -3.83 6.18
N ILE A 122 5.90 -4.81 6.81
CA ILE A 122 5.44 -6.20 6.89
C ILE A 122 5.53 -6.64 8.34
N THR A 123 4.46 -7.27 8.82
CA THR A 123 4.39 -7.81 10.17
C THR A 123 3.77 -9.20 10.14
N GLU A 124 4.30 -10.13 10.93
CA GLU A 124 3.70 -11.44 11.12
C GLU A 124 2.90 -11.46 12.42
N ARG A 125 1.66 -11.96 12.35
CA ARG A 125 0.79 -12.13 13.51
C ARG A 125 -0.05 -13.39 13.39
N GLN A 126 0.07 -14.32 14.37
CA GLN A 126 -0.76 -15.52 14.46
C GLN A 126 -0.82 -16.35 13.16
N ARG A 127 0.32 -16.53 12.50
CA ARG A 127 0.48 -17.22 11.21
C ARG A 127 -0.10 -16.47 10.00
N ASN A 128 -0.49 -15.22 10.16
CA ASN A 128 -0.86 -14.35 9.05
C ASN A 128 0.22 -13.31 8.85
N VAL A 129 0.50 -12.96 7.61
CA VAL A 129 1.36 -11.83 7.27
C VAL A 129 0.49 -10.64 6.94
N LEU A 130 0.76 -9.53 7.59
CA LEU A 130 0.13 -8.24 7.34
C LEU A 130 1.12 -7.36 6.60
N ILE A 131 0.68 -6.82 5.46
CA ILE A 131 1.47 -5.91 4.63
C ILE A 131 0.74 -4.57 4.55
N HIS A 132 1.46 -3.50 4.82
CA HIS A 132 0.97 -2.15 4.59
C HIS A 132 1.81 -1.49 3.49
N ILE A 133 1.13 -0.86 2.53
CA ILE A 133 1.74 -0.06 1.47
C ILE A 133 1.00 1.27 1.44
N GLY A 134 1.73 2.36 1.66
CA GLY A 134 1.20 3.72 1.56
C GLY A 134 1.80 4.45 0.37
N ILE A 135 0.97 5.08 -0.45
CA ILE A 135 1.39 5.88 -1.61
C ILE A 135 1.18 7.35 -1.31
N SER A 136 2.24 8.14 -1.43
CA SER A 136 2.22 9.57 -1.17
C SER A 136 1.36 10.32 -2.20
N ILE A 137 0.29 10.97 -1.73
CA ILE A 137 -0.44 11.95 -2.54
C ILE A 137 0.17 13.32 -2.31
N LEU A 138 0.27 13.72 -1.04
CA LEU A 138 0.79 15.03 -0.64
C LEU A 138 1.66 14.88 0.62
N ALA A 139 2.95 15.15 0.46
CA ALA A 139 3.89 15.24 1.57
C ALA A 139 3.65 16.52 2.38
N ASN A 140 3.85 16.47 3.69
CA ASN A 140 3.81 17.66 4.54
C ASN A 140 5.21 18.27 4.72
N LYS A 141 5.30 19.41 5.40
CA LYS A 141 6.56 20.13 5.62
C LYS A 141 7.59 19.36 6.45
N ASN A 142 7.19 18.32 7.16
CA ASN A 142 8.07 17.49 8.00
C ASN A 142 8.53 16.22 7.26
N ALA A 143 8.09 16.02 6.00
CA ALA A 143 8.53 14.90 5.21
C ALA A 143 10.02 15.03 4.86
N PRO A 144 10.76 13.90 4.76
CA PRO A 144 12.12 13.92 4.24
C PRO A 144 12.21 14.59 2.88
N VAL A 145 13.33 15.28 2.61
CA VAL A 145 13.53 16.06 1.36
C VAL A 145 13.38 15.23 0.08
N TYR A 146 13.69 13.95 0.13
CA TYR A 146 13.53 13.02 -1.00
C TYR A 146 12.10 12.49 -1.19
N THR A 147 11.14 12.92 -0.37
CA THR A 147 9.74 12.50 -0.51
C THR A 147 9.08 13.24 -1.66
N TYR A 148 8.47 12.50 -2.58
CA TYR A 148 7.76 13.05 -3.72
C TYR A 148 6.24 13.03 -3.49
N SER A 149 5.56 14.13 -3.77
CA SER A 149 4.10 14.22 -3.80
C SER A 149 3.63 13.86 -5.21
N THR A 150 2.85 12.79 -5.34
CA THR A 150 2.32 12.37 -6.64
C THR A 150 1.24 13.33 -7.16
N ASN A 151 0.54 14.03 -6.26
CA ASN A 151 -0.54 14.98 -6.55
C ASN A 151 -1.63 14.37 -7.46
N ILE A 152 -1.86 13.07 -7.39
CA ILE A 152 -2.97 12.41 -8.10
C ILE A 152 -4.31 12.91 -7.53
N ASN A 153 -5.26 13.15 -8.41
CA ASN A 153 -6.60 13.64 -8.04
C ASN A 153 -7.52 12.50 -7.56
N ASP A 154 -8.71 12.84 -7.07
CA ASP A 154 -9.65 11.88 -6.49
C ASP A 154 -10.08 10.77 -7.46
N ASP A 155 -10.23 11.06 -8.75
CA ASP A 155 -10.60 10.05 -9.75
C ASP A 155 -9.43 9.09 -10.02
N GLN A 156 -8.20 9.61 -10.07
CA GLN A 156 -6.99 8.82 -10.18
C GLN A 156 -6.76 7.95 -8.92
N ILE A 157 -7.05 8.49 -7.72
CA ILE A 157 -7.02 7.75 -6.46
C ILE A 157 -8.00 6.57 -6.50
N LYS A 158 -9.27 6.82 -6.86
CA LYS A 158 -10.28 5.76 -6.97
C LYS A 158 -9.89 4.70 -8.01
N ARG A 159 -9.35 5.13 -9.15
CA ARG A 159 -8.85 4.21 -10.19
C ARG A 159 -7.72 3.34 -9.64
N LEU A 160 -6.71 3.94 -9.00
CA LEU A 160 -5.60 3.20 -8.38
C LEU A 160 -6.10 2.18 -7.35
N GLN A 161 -6.98 2.60 -6.44
CA GLN A 161 -7.54 1.72 -5.42
C GLN A 161 -8.29 0.54 -6.02
N SER A 162 -9.17 0.80 -7.00
CA SER A 162 -9.99 -0.25 -7.63
C SER A 162 -9.14 -1.25 -8.40
N GLN A 163 -8.20 -0.76 -9.21
CA GLN A 163 -7.31 -1.60 -10.00
C GLN A 163 -6.38 -2.44 -9.09
N CYS A 164 -5.81 -1.84 -8.05
CA CYS A 164 -4.99 -2.57 -7.09
C CYS A 164 -5.79 -3.68 -6.39
N ILE A 165 -7.00 -3.41 -5.93
CA ILE A 165 -7.84 -4.41 -5.26
C ILE A 165 -8.19 -5.56 -6.22
N GLU A 166 -8.60 -5.26 -7.44
CA GLU A 166 -8.92 -6.26 -8.46
C GLU A 166 -7.69 -7.13 -8.77
N THR A 167 -6.55 -6.50 -9.05
CA THR A 167 -5.31 -7.21 -9.36
C THR A 167 -4.81 -8.04 -8.18
N PHE A 168 -5.02 -7.60 -6.94
CA PHE A 168 -4.73 -8.41 -5.76
C PHE A 168 -5.43 -9.77 -5.81
N TYR A 169 -6.75 -9.78 -6.02
CA TYR A 169 -7.51 -11.03 -6.05
C TYR A 169 -7.12 -11.92 -7.24
N HIS A 170 -6.84 -11.35 -8.40
CA HIS A 170 -6.30 -12.11 -9.54
C HIS A 170 -4.93 -12.72 -9.22
N THR A 171 -4.04 -11.97 -8.58
CA THR A 171 -2.70 -12.42 -8.24
C THR A 171 -2.75 -13.58 -7.22
N VAL A 172 -3.48 -13.44 -6.12
CA VAL A 172 -3.57 -14.50 -5.11
C VAL A 172 -4.26 -15.75 -5.64
N LEU A 173 -5.28 -15.60 -6.49
CA LEU A 173 -5.94 -16.73 -7.16
C LEU A 173 -4.97 -17.46 -8.12
N SER A 174 -4.20 -16.71 -8.89
CA SER A 174 -3.18 -17.28 -9.79
C SER A 174 -2.12 -18.08 -9.05
N ILE A 175 -1.61 -17.54 -7.92
CA ILE A 175 -0.65 -18.22 -7.05
C ILE A 175 -1.28 -19.52 -6.51
N PHE A 176 -2.51 -19.45 -6.00
CA PHE A 176 -3.23 -20.62 -5.48
C PHE A 176 -3.40 -21.73 -6.53
N ILE A 177 -3.88 -21.38 -7.74
CA ILE A 177 -4.05 -22.34 -8.82
C ILE A 177 -2.71 -22.98 -9.20
N SER A 178 -1.64 -22.20 -9.22
CA SER A 178 -0.30 -22.71 -9.57
C SER A 178 0.22 -23.68 -8.51
N THR A 179 -0.05 -23.45 -7.23
CA THR A 179 0.38 -24.34 -6.14
C THR A 179 -0.45 -25.63 -6.05
N THR A 180 -1.72 -25.60 -6.48
CA THR A 180 -2.60 -26.79 -6.45
C THR A 180 -2.40 -27.73 -7.67
N ARG A 181 -1.75 -27.26 -8.74
CA ARG A 181 -1.46 -28.09 -9.94
C ARG A 181 -0.21 -28.98 -9.79
N ILE A 182 0.53 -28.85 -8.70
CA ILE A 182 1.79 -29.60 -8.45
C ILE A 182 1.54 -30.85 -7.59
N GLY A 183 0.28 -31.17 -7.27
CA GLY A 183 -0.15 -32.33 -6.51
C GLY A 183 -0.68 -33.45 -7.39
#